data_01bd6dfa03012bf224216a8bbb00693a
#
_entry.id   01bd6dfa03012bf224216a8bbb00693a
#
_cell.length_a   1.000
_cell.length_b   1.000
_cell.length_c   1.000
_cell.angle_alpha   90.00
_cell.angle_beta   90.00
_cell.angle_gamma   90.00
#
_symmetry.space_group_name_H-M   'P 1'
#
loop_
_entity.id
_entity.type
_entity.pdbx_description
1 polymer ?
#
loop_
_entity_poly.entity_id
_entity_poly.type
_entity_poly.pdbx_seq_one_letter_code
_entity_poly.pdbx_strand_id
1 'polypeptide(L)'
;MKIVSVVGPKKSGKTSLVEAMVRTLKERGRVGTIKNMPGHPVEDRGDTRRHFDAGADVVVGVGQNGMVFKVARDGGLEAALEDLRNSGVDYAIVEGFKRSDLPKIVLGGIEVPNALVKVDASPPFDDDLVEELVGLLISSEEL
;
A
#
# COMPACT_ATOMS: atom_id res chain seq x y z
N MET A 1 -2.02 9.79 -10.24
CA MET A 1 -2.16 9.15 -8.92
C MET A 1 -1.03 9.64 -8.02
N LYS A 2 -1.34 10.11 -6.83
CA LYS A 2 -0.34 10.55 -5.84
C LYS A 2 0.02 9.36 -4.95
N ILE A 3 1.31 9.18 -4.68
CA ILE A 3 1.82 7.97 -4.04
C ILE A 3 2.74 8.32 -2.89
N VAL A 4 2.60 7.62 -1.77
CA VAL A 4 3.55 7.65 -0.66
C VAL A 4 3.76 6.24 -0.11
N SER A 5 4.97 5.95 0.32
CA SER A 5 5.28 4.71 1.03
C SER A 5 5.37 4.98 2.54
N VAL A 6 4.83 4.08 3.34
CA VAL A 6 4.99 4.06 4.80
C VAL A 6 5.97 2.95 5.14
N VAL A 7 7.09 3.32 5.70
CA VAL A 7 8.19 2.39 6.01
C VAL A 7 8.60 2.47 7.48
N GLY A 8 9.18 1.41 7.98
CA GLY A 8 9.64 1.30 9.36
C GLY A 8 9.92 -0.15 9.74
N PRO A 9 10.49 -0.39 10.92
CA PRO A 9 10.71 -1.74 11.44
C PRO A 9 9.39 -2.48 11.67
N LYS A 10 9.49 -3.80 11.88
CA LYS A 10 8.34 -4.59 12.32
C LYS A 10 7.75 -4.01 13.61
N LYS A 11 6.42 -4.02 13.72
CA LYS A 11 5.67 -3.52 14.89
C LYS A 11 5.89 -2.03 15.19
N SER A 12 6.30 -1.23 14.22
CA SER A 12 6.44 0.22 14.38
C SER A 12 5.12 0.99 14.21
N GLY A 13 4.03 0.31 13.85
CA GLY A 13 2.73 0.94 13.66
C GLY A 13 2.39 1.28 12.20
N LYS A 14 3.12 0.75 11.22
CA LYS A 14 2.88 1.03 9.79
C LYS A 14 1.43 0.79 9.37
N THR A 15 0.90 -0.39 9.68
CA THR A 15 -0.47 -0.76 9.30
C THR A 15 -1.50 0.17 9.93
N SER A 16 -1.33 0.51 11.22
CA SER A 16 -2.21 1.45 11.91
C SER A 16 -2.17 2.84 11.29
N LEU A 17 -1.00 3.31 10.88
CA LEU A 17 -0.86 4.60 10.20
C LEU A 17 -1.52 4.57 8.83
N VAL A 18 -1.29 3.53 8.03
CA VAL A 18 -1.93 3.34 6.73
C VAL A 18 -3.45 3.36 6.87
N GLU A 19 -4.01 2.62 7.84
CA GLU A 19 -5.46 2.63 8.09
C GLU A 19 -5.99 4.02 8.43
N ALA A 20 -5.31 4.77 9.28
CA ALA A 20 -5.71 6.12 9.66
C ALA A 20 -5.67 7.07 8.44
N MET A 21 -4.63 6.99 7.63
CA MET A 21 -4.51 7.78 6.40
C MET A 21 -5.60 7.42 5.38
N VAL A 22 -5.90 6.13 5.21
CA VAL A 22 -6.97 5.68 4.31
C VAL A 22 -8.32 6.28 4.72
N ARG A 23 -8.66 6.22 6.02
CA ARG A 23 -9.92 6.77 6.52
C ARG A 23 -10.05 8.27 6.21
N THR A 24 -8.97 9.02 6.37
CA THR A 24 -8.96 10.46 6.10
C THR A 24 -9.01 10.76 4.59
N LEU A 25 -8.27 10.02 3.77
CA LEU A 25 -8.21 10.22 2.33
C LEU A 25 -9.52 9.84 1.62
N LYS A 26 -10.26 8.88 2.15
CA LYS A 26 -11.52 8.43 1.55
C LYS A 26 -12.55 9.54 1.36
N GLU A 27 -12.48 10.58 2.17
CA GLU A 27 -13.36 11.76 2.04
C GLU A 27 -12.92 12.68 0.89
N ARG A 28 -11.75 12.43 0.28
CA ARG A 28 -11.12 13.32 -0.70
C ARG A 28 -10.89 12.68 -2.07
N GLY A 29 -11.08 11.36 -2.19
CA GLY A 29 -10.89 10.65 -3.44
C GLY A 29 -10.85 9.14 -3.29
N ARG A 30 -10.52 8.49 -4.39
CA ARG A 30 -10.37 7.03 -4.44
C ARG A 30 -9.00 6.65 -3.91
N VAL A 31 -8.97 5.73 -2.95
CA VAL A 31 -7.73 5.31 -2.27
C VAL A 31 -7.43 3.85 -2.56
N GLY A 32 -6.20 3.57 -2.94
CA GLY A 32 -5.67 2.22 -3.06
C GLY A 32 -4.48 1.99 -2.13
N THR A 33 -4.25 0.75 -1.76
CA THR A 33 -3.11 0.38 -0.93
C THR A 33 -2.36 -0.79 -1.54
N ILE A 34 -1.05 -0.82 -1.28
CA ILE A 34 -0.18 -1.94 -1.63
C ILE A 34 0.55 -2.33 -0.34
N LYS A 35 0.62 -3.62 -0.06
CA LYS A 35 1.40 -4.12 1.07
C LYS A 35 2.49 -5.04 0.58
N ASN A 36 3.73 -4.76 0.96
CA ASN A 36 4.84 -5.67 0.76
C ASN A 36 4.77 -6.82 1.78
N MET A 37 4.76 -8.03 1.28
CA MET A 37 4.67 -9.25 2.11
C MET A 37 5.87 -10.18 1.82
N PRO A 38 7.11 -9.74 2.09
CA PRO A 38 8.28 -10.56 1.80
C PRO A 38 8.27 -11.81 2.67
N GLY A 39 8.55 -12.96 2.07
CA GLY A 39 8.60 -14.24 2.77
C GLY A 39 7.24 -14.84 3.16
N HIS A 40 6.14 -14.18 2.81
CA HIS A 40 4.80 -14.76 2.96
C HIS A 40 4.35 -15.36 1.64
N PRO A 41 4.01 -16.66 1.60
CA PRO A 41 3.34 -17.22 0.43
C PRO A 41 1.98 -16.54 0.28
N VAL A 42 1.56 -16.32 -0.95
CA VAL A 42 0.16 -15.96 -1.21
C VAL A 42 -0.66 -17.20 -0.90
N GLU A 43 -1.31 -17.19 0.26
CA GLU A 43 -2.18 -18.28 0.67
C GLU A 43 -3.52 -18.15 -0.05
N ASP A 44 -3.66 -18.90 -1.11
CA ASP A 44 -4.94 -19.21 -1.68
C ASP A 44 -5.21 -20.70 -1.46
N ARG A 45 -6.41 -21.01 -0.98
CA ARG A 45 -6.84 -22.38 -0.71
C ARG A 45 -8.00 -22.72 -1.65
N GLY A 46 -7.91 -23.85 -2.30
CA GLY A 46 -8.98 -24.37 -3.12
C GLY A 46 -8.73 -24.24 -4.63
N ASP A 47 -9.79 -24.02 -5.39
CA ASP A 47 -9.77 -24.15 -6.84
C ASP A 47 -8.93 -23.09 -7.53
N THR A 48 -8.88 -21.88 -7.02
CA THR A 48 -8.07 -20.80 -7.58
C THR A 48 -6.59 -21.11 -7.47
N ARG A 49 -6.15 -21.72 -6.36
CA ARG A 49 -4.78 -22.21 -6.21
C ARG A 49 -4.47 -23.32 -7.23
N ARG A 50 -5.42 -24.18 -7.49
CA ARG A 50 -5.25 -25.25 -8.49
C ARG A 50 -5.10 -24.70 -9.91
N HIS A 51 -5.83 -23.63 -10.25
CA HIS A 51 -5.66 -22.94 -11.53
C HIS A 51 -4.24 -22.37 -11.65
N PHE A 52 -3.76 -21.72 -10.60
CA PHE A 52 -2.41 -21.14 -10.57
C PHE A 52 -1.33 -22.22 -10.67
N ASP A 53 -1.43 -23.30 -9.91
CA ASP A 53 -0.47 -24.40 -9.91
C ASP A 53 -0.46 -25.18 -11.24
N ALA A 54 -1.58 -25.19 -11.97
CA ALA A 54 -1.68 -25.77 -13.30
C ALA A 54 -0.96 -24.93 -14.38
N GLY A 55 -0.56 -23.71 -14.06
CA GLY A 55 0.23 -22.87 -14.95
C GLY A 55 -0.44 -21.58 -15.42
N ALA A 56 -1.62 -21.21 -14.85
CA ALA A 56 -2.21 -19.92 -15.17
C ALA A 56 -1.28 -18.77 -14.76
N ASP A 57 -1.05 -17.83 -15.65
CA ASP A 57 -0.23 -16.66 -15.38
C ASP A 57 -0.96 -15.68 -14.45
N VAL A 58 -2.26 -15.58 -14.59
CA VAL A 58 -3.13 -14.73 -13.76
C VAL A 58 -4.40 -15.51 -13.41
N VAL A 59 -4.79 -15.46 -12.15
CA VAL A 59 -6.07 -15.98 -11.67
C VAL A 59 -6.84 -14.83 -11.05
N VAL A 60 -8.08 -14.64 -11.44
CA VAL A 60 -8.98 -13.65 -10.86
C VAL A 60 -10.14 -14.37 -10.22
N GLY A 61 -10.33 -14.14 -8.93
CA GLY A 61 -11.50 -14.62 -8.20
C GLY A 61 -12.54 -13.52 -8.06
N VAL A 62 -13.79 -13.84 -8.36
CA VAL A 62 -14.92 -12.93 -8.20
C VAL A 62 -15.83 -13.49 -7.11
N GLY A 63 -15.96 -12.76 -6.03
CA GLY A 63 -16.77 -13.16 -4.88
C GLY A 63 -18.08 -12.39 -4.80
N GLN A 64 -18.70 -12.44 -3.61
CA GLN A 64 -19.95 -11.75 -3.34
C GLN A 64 -19.76 -10.22 -3.41
N ASN A 65 -20.86 -9.53 -3.76
CA ASN A 65 -20.91 -8.06 -3.81
C ASN A 65 -19.87 -7.41 -4.75
N GLY A 66 -19.43 -8.14 -5.78
CA GLY A 66 -18.44 -7.63 -6.73
C GLY A 66 -17.02 -7.55 -6.21
N MET A 67 -16.72 -8.16 -5.07
CA MET A 67 -15.36 -8.25 -4.56
C MET A 67 -14.52 -9.17 -5.45
N VAL A 68 -13.33 -8.71 -5.78
CA VAL A 68 -12.39 -9.48 -6.61
C VAL A 68 -11.02 -9.56 -5.94
N PHE A 69 -10.30 -10.64 -6.22
CA PHE A 69 -8.88 -10.72 -5.95
C PHE A 69 -8.13 -11.20 -7.20
N LYS A 70 -6.86 -10.87 -7.27
CA LYS A 70 -5.98 -11.22 -8.39
C LYS A 70 -4.70 -11.83 -7.86
N VAL A 71 -4.29 -12.95 -8.44
CA VAL A 71 -2.97 -13.56 -8.22
C VAL A 71 -2.26 -13.61 -9.56
N ALA A 72 -1.08 -13.02 -9.65
CA ALA A 72 -0.28 -12.98 -10.86
C ALA A 72 1.17 -13.39 -10.56
N ARG A 73 1.83 -14.03 -11.53
CA ARG A 73 3.23 -14.44 -11.39
C ARG A 73 4.19 -13.29 -11.59
N ASP A 74 3.91 -12.45 -12.59
CA ASP A 74 4.73 -11.30 -12.95
C ASP A 74 4.23 -10.06 -12.20
N GLY A 75 4.53 -10.04 -10.90
CA GLY A 75 4.10 -9.00 -10.00
C GLY A 75 5.22 -8.02 -9.66
N GLY A 76 5.11 -7.45 -8.50
CA GLY A 76 6.04 -6.48 -7.95
C GLY A 76 5.41 -5.11 -7.82
N LEU A 77 6.19 -4.16 -7.31
CA LEU A 77 5.67 -2.84 -6.97
C LEU A 77 5.13 -2.10 -8.21
N GLU A 78 5.85 -2.10 -9.32
CA GLU A 78 5.43 -1.38 -10.53
C GLU A 78 4.13 -1.94 -11.11
N ALA A 79 3.99 -3.26 -11.17
CA ALA A 79 2.76 -3.89 -11.63
C ALA A 79 1.58 -3.57 -10.70
N ALA A 80 1.80 -3.58 -9.40
CA ALA A 80 0.76 -3.22 -8.42
C ALA A 80 0.35 -1.75 -8.53
N LEU A 81 1.30 -0.85 -8.75
CA LEU A 81 1.01 0.57 -8.97
C LEU A 81 0.20 0.78 -10.27
N GLU A 82 0.54 0.05 -11.32
CA GLU A 82 -0.20 0.11 -12.59
C GLU A 82 -1.64 -0.41 -12.42
N ASP A 83 -1.84 -1.48 -11.67
CA ASP A 83 -3.18 -1.97 -11.34
C ASP A 83 -4.02 -0.90 -10.63
N LEU A 84 -3.41 -0.17 -9.69
CA LEU A 84 -4.11 0.93 -9.01
C LEU A 84 -4.42 2.09 -9.96
N ARG A 85 -3.51 2.48 -10.85
CA ARG A 85 -3.75 3.50 -11.87
C ARG A 85 -4.92 3.10 -12.77
N ASN A 86 -4.92 1.88 -13.25
CA ASN A 86 -5.98 1.35 -14.11
C ASN A 86 -7.34 1.27 -13.39
N SER A 87 -7.33 1.18 -12.08
CA SER A 87 -8.52 1.23 -11.25
C SER A 87 -9.04 2.64 -10.97
N GLY A 88 -8.37 3.68 -11.48
CA GLY A 88 -8.76 5.08 -11.28
C GLY A 88 -8.58 5.58 -9.85
N VAL A 89 -7.53 5.13 -9.19
CA VAL A 89 -7.17 5.54 -7.82
C VAL A 89 -6.50 6.91 -7.86
N ASP A 90 -6.93 7.81 -7.00
CA ASP A 90 -6.36 9.16 -6.85
C ASP A 90 -5.13 9.15 -5.93
N TYR A 91 -5.19 8.36 -4.86
CA TYR A 91 -4.16 8.27 -3.83
C TYR A 91 -3.77 6.82 -3.58
N ALA A 92 -2.48 6.54 -3.60
CA ALA A 92 -1.93 5.23 -3.28
C ALA A 92 -1.02 5.30 -2.05
N ILE A 93 -1.27 4.44 -1.08
CA ILE A 93 -0.39 4.25 0.07
C ILE A 93 0.25 2.87 -0.03
N VAL A 94 1.57 2.86 -0.02
CA VAL A 94 2.38 1.64 -0.11
C VAL A 94 2.95 1.33 1.27
N GLU A 95 2.60 0.21 1.86
CA GLU A 95 3.20 -0.26 3.11
C GLU A 95 4.44 -1.11 2.79
N GLY A 96 5.61 -0.58 3.11
CA GLY A 96 6.88 -1.25 2.85
C GLY A 96 7.62 -0.73 1.62
N PHE A 97 8.43 -1.58 1.01
CA PHE A 97 9.31 -1.22 -0.11
C PHE A 97 10.30 -0.09 0.24
N LYS A 98 10.95 -0.19 1.39
CA LYS A 98 11.84 0.84 1.94
C LYS A 98 13.01 1.24 1.03
N ARG A 99 13.37 0.39 0.08
CA ARG A 99 14.45 0.64 -0.89
C ARG A 99 13.99 1.19 -2.24
N SER A 100 12.69 1.35 -2.43
CA SER A 100 12.14 1.96 -3.65
C SER A 100 12.46 3.45 -3.72
N ASP A 101 12.26 4.04 -4.89
CA ASP A 101 12.42 5.49 -5.11
C ASP A 101 11.18 6.31 -4.71
N LEU A 102 10.13 5.67 -4.20
CA LEU A 102 8.93 6.36 -3.75
C LEU A 102 9.23 7.33 -2.60
N PRO A 103 8.51 8.44 -2.52
CA PRO A 103 8.55 9.31 -1.34
C PRO A 103 8.04 8.57 -0.10
N LYS A 104 8.66 8.79 1.05
CA LYS A 104 8.42 7.97 2.25
C LYS A 104 8.08 8.75 3.49
N ILE A 105 7.09 8.23 4.21
CA ILE A 105 6.84 8.52 5.62
C ILE A 105 7.54 7.43 6.42
N VAL A 106 8.42 7.83 7.33
CA VAL A 106 9.33 6.92 8.03
C VAL A 106 8.98 6.83 9.51
N LEU A 107 8.70 5.61 9.96
CA LEU A 107 8.53 5.29 11.38
C LEU A 107 9.79 4.62 11.93
N GLY A 108 10.04 4.76 13.24
CA GLY A 108 11.08 4.01 13.94
C GLY A 108 12.51 4.42 13.64
N GLY A 109 12.74 5.62 13.09
CA GLY A 109 14.07 6.22 12.99
C GLY A 109 15.06 5.54 12.04
N ILE A 110 14.59 4.72 11.10
CA ILE A 110 15.46 4.10 10.09
C ILE A 110 15.90 5.11 9.02
N GLU A 111 17.05 4.88 8.41
CA GLU A 111 17.52 5.67 7.26
C GLU A 111 17.12 5.01 5.95
N VAL A 112 16.45 5.79 5.08
CA VAL A 112 15.96 5.32 3.78
C VAL A 112 16.07 6.43 2.74
N PRO A 113 16.17 6.09 1.45
CA PRO A 113 16.13 7.12 0.39
C PRO A 113 14.74 7.76 0.31
N ASN A 114 14.72 9.03 -0.12
CA ASN A 114 13.49 9.80 -0.37
C ASN A 114 12.54 9.89 0.84
N ALA A 115 13.10 10.00 2.05
CA ALA A 115 12.31 10.29 3.25
C ALA A 115 11.75 11.71 3.17
N LEU A 116 10.41 11.83 3.15
CA LEU A 116 9.73 13.13 3.24
C LEU A 116 9.65 13.61 4.67
N VAL A 117 9.32 12.70 5.57
CA VAL A 117 9.11 13.00 6.98
C VAL A 117 9.44 11.77 7.83
N LYS A 118 10.04 12.01 8.99
CA LYS A 118 10.24 11.02 10.04
C LYS A 118 9.22 11.27 11.13
N VAL A 119 8.46 10.23 11.47
CA VAL A 119 7.40 10.27 12.48
C VAL A 119 7.91 9.60 13.75
N ASP A 120 8.03 10.37 14.82
CA ASP A 120 8.39 9.88 16.16
C ASP A 120 7.11 9.76 16.99
N ALA A 121 6.27 8.81 16.63
CA ALA A 121 5.02 8.51 17.31
C ALA A 121 4.66 7.04 17.15
N SER A 122 3.79 6.55 18.00
CA SER A 122 3.26 5.20 17.97
C SER A 122 1.74 5.20 18.05
N PRO A 123 1.07 4.10 17.60
CA PRO A 123 -0.38 4.03 17.68
C PRO A 123 -0.92 4.15 19.14
N PRO A 124 -2.10 4.77 19.32
CA PRO A 124 -2.91 5.42 18.30
C PRO A 124 -2.31 6.75 17.83
N PHE A 125 -2.32 7.00 16.54
CA PHE A 125 -1.80 8.25 15.99
C PHE A 125 -2.80 9.39 16.18
N ASP A 126 -2.30 10.56 16.54
CA ASP A 126 -3.06 11.79 16.70
C ASP A 126 -3.69 12.20 15.35
N ASP A 127 -4.95 12.62 15.38
CA ASP A 127 -5.67 13.07 14.18
C ASP A 127 -4.98 14.24 13.48
N ASP A 128 -4.40 15.17 14.23
CA ASP A 128 -3.65 16.30 13.65
C ASP A 128 -2.40 15.83 12.90
N LEU A 129 -1.69 14.84 13.42
CA LEU A 129 -0.57 14.23 12.73
C LEU A 129 -1.02 13.55 11.44
N VAL A 130 -2.09 12.78 11.49
CA VAL A 130 -2.63 12.09 10.30
C VAL A 130 -3.05 13.10 9.22
N GLU A 131 -3.71 14.19 9.60
CA GLU A 131 -4.08 15.27 8.67
C GLU A 131 -2.84 15.93 8.05
N GLU A 132 -1.79 16.14 8.81
CA GLU A 132 -0.53 16.67 8.29
C GLU A 132 0.09 15.73 7.25
N LEU A 133 0.16 14.43 7.54
CA LEU A 133 0.72 13.43 6.64
C LEU A 133 -0.12 13.28 5.36
N VAL A 134 -1.43 13.29 5.49
CA VAL A 134 -2.35 13.30 4.35
C VAL A 134 -2.16 14.57 3.51
N GLY A 135 -1.99 15.71 4.15
CA GLY A 135 -1.68 16.97 3.49
C GLY A 135 -0.41 16.92 2.66
N LEU A 136 0.65 16.28 3.17
CA LEU A 136 1.89 16.07 2.42
C LEU A 136 1.64 15.24 1.14
N LEU A 137 0.85 14.18 1.23
CA LEU A 137 0.49 13.38 0.06
C LEU A 137 -0.33 14.17 -0.96
N ILE A 138 -1.34 14.89 -0.51
CA ILE A 138 -2.23 15.68 -1.40
C ILE A 138 -1.46 16.76 -2.14
N SER A 139 -0.50 17.40 -1.48
CA SER A 139 0.34 18.45 -2.07
C SER A 139 1.52 17.93 -2.88
N SER A 140 1.75 16.62 -2.89
CA SER A 140 2.85 16.01 -3.66
C SER A 140 2.56 16.01 -5.16
N GLU A 141 3.61 15.77 -5.94
CA GLU A 141 3.47 15.63 -7.39
C GLU A 141 2.81 14.28 -7.75
N GLU A 142 2.13 14.26 -8.89
CA GLU A 142 1.63 13.02 -9.49
C GLU A 142 2.79 12.10 -9.90
N LEU A 143 2.67 10.83 -9.60
CA LEU A 143 3.66 9.82 -9.99
C LEU A 143 3.06 8.74 -10.89
#